data_380b9b15811ab3e6987c9e52ad02df74
#
_entry.id   380b9b15811ab3e6987c9e52ad02df74
#
_cell.length_a   1.000
_cell.length_b   1.000
_cell.length_c   1.000
_cell.angle_alpha   90.00
_cell.angle_beta   90.00
_cell.angle_gamma   90.00
#
_symmetry.space_group_name_H-M   'P 1'
#
loop_
_entity.id
_entity.type
_entity.pdbx_description
1 polymer ?
#
loop_
_entity_poly.entity_id
_entity_poly.type
_entity_poly.pdbx_seq_one_letter_code
_entity_poly.pdbx_strand_id
1 'polypeptide(L)'
;MSSEADQNSEFQNIIEGFMDKKCLIKITDTRSQDQLRNKGYGDKEDKDYFLETYEALYLLYLKKLVIKNGGIDDFGSLLKQALKHDNEIVTKYLVYRDLRSRGYVVKEGFGFGADFRVYERGGYEKKRAKFVVFCINEGINVKVGELSKNVREIETMGKNAIAAVVERRGEVIYYKLTNMKFNENKKQETTLTLQERK
;
A
#
# COMPACT_ATOMS: atom_id res chain seq x y z
N MET A 1 17.56 -5.96 -13.76
CA MET A 1 16.74 -5.84 -15.01
C MET A 1 16.06 -7.18 -15.32
N SER A 2 15.20 -7.71 -14.43
CA SER A 2 14.54 -9.01 -14.62
C SER A 2 13.10 -9.04 -14.08
N SER A 3 12.36 -7.93 -14.10
CA SER A 3 11.06 -7.88 -13.44
C SER A 3 9.86 -7.54 -14.34
N GLU A 4 10.05 -6.89 -15.47
CA GLU A 4 8.91 -6.50 -16.33
C GLU A 4 8.40 -7.66 -17.21
N ALA A 5 9.29 -8.56 -17.64
CA ALA A 5 8.91 -9.71 -18.47
C ALA A 5 8.10 -10.77 -17.68
N ASP A 6 8.42 -10.99 -16.41
CA ASP A 6 7.71 -11.97 -15.55
C ASP A 6 6.29 -11.53 -15.20
N GLN A 7 6.04 -10.23 -15.08
CA GLN A 7 4.72 -9.70 -14.71
C GLN A 7 3.75 -9.67 -15.89
N ASN A 8 4.25 -9.60 -17.12
CA ASN A 8 3.43 -9.61 -18.33
C ASN A 8 2.79 -10.98 -18.61
N SER A 9 3.33 -12.07 -18.04
CA SER A 9 2.76 -13.43 -18.12
C SER A 9 1.64 -13.69 -17.11
N GLU A 10 1.37 -12.75 -16.19
CA GLU A 10 0.44 -12.97 -15.08
C GLU A 10 -1.03 -13.09 -15.49
N PHE A 11 -1.47 -12.45 -16.55
CA PHE A 11 -2.87 -12.46 -16.97
C PHE A 11 -3.00 -13.08 -18.36
N GLN A 12 -3.85 -14.12 -18.47
CA GLN A 12 -4.06 -14.83 -19.74
C GLN A 12 -4.83 -13.99 -20.76
N ASN A 13 -5.76 -13.13 -20.29
CA ASN A 13 -6.62 -12.30 -21.14
C ASN A 13 -6.62 -10.84 -20.64
N ILE A 14 -7.03 -9.94 -21.55
CA ILE A 14 -7.32 -8.54 -21.22
C ILE A 14 -8.62 -8.52 -20.42
N ILE A 15 -8.61 -7.80 -19.29
CA ILE A 15 -9.74 -7.63 -18.39
C ILE A 15 -10.55 -6.42 -18.87
N GLU A 16 -11.88 -6.55 -18.88
CA GLU A 16 -12.79 -5.47 -19.18
C GLU A 16 -13.43 -4.93 -17.89
N GLY A 17 -13.47 -3.61 -17.76
CA GLY A 17 -14.06 -2.94 -16.61
C GLY A 17 -14.89 -1.73 -16.99
N PHE A 18 -15.69 -1.26 -16.04
CA PHE A 18 -16.55 -0.09 -16.19
C PHE A 18 -16.28 0.87 -15.03
N MET A 19 -15.92 2.10 -15.34
CA MET A 19 -15.66 3.12 -14.34
C MET A 19 -16.98 3.63 -13.74
N ASP A 20 -17.05 3.74 -12.43
CA ASP A 20 -18.13 4.37 -11.68
C ASP A 20 -17.89 5.88 -11.43
N LYS A 21 -18.82 6.51 -10.71
CA LYS A 21 -18.74 7.95 -10.39
C LYS A 21 -17.61 8.30 -9.42
N LYS A 22 -17.10 7.32 -8.67
CA LYS A 22 -15.99 7.46 -7.70
C LYS A 22 -14.62 7.09 -8.31
N CYS A 23 -14.54 6.85 -9.61
CA CYS A 23 -13.37 6.34 -10.30
C CYS A 23 -12.94 4.92 -9.89
N LEU A 24 -13.80 4.15 -9.23
CA LEU A 24 -13.61 2.71 -9.04
C LEU A 24 -13.96 1.98 -10.34
N ILE A 25 -13.26 0.88 -10.60
CA ILE A 25 -13.50 0.10 -11.83
C ILE A 25 -14.22 -1.18 -11.50
N LYS A 26 -15.49 -1.24 -11.87
CA LYS A 26 -16.35 -2.43 -11.71
C LYS A 26 -15.96 -3.49 -12.73
N ILE A 27 -15.74 -4.71 -12.27
CA ILE A 27 -15.48 -5.89 -13.09
C ILE A 27 -16.69 -6.79 -13.04
N THR A 28 -17.27 -7.08 -14.20
CA THR A 28 -18.51 -7.87 -14.30
C THR A 28 -18.28 -9.35 -14.66
N ASP A 29 -17.18 -9.63 -15.38
CA ASP A 29 -16.85 -11.00 -15.77
C ASP A 29 -16.28 -11.80 -14.61
N THR A 30 -16.93 -12.92 -14.26
CA THR A 30 -16.57 -13.78 -13.10
C THR A 30 -15.17 -14.37 -13.25
N ARG A 31 -14.74 -14.76 -14.45
CA ARG A 31 -13.39 -15.32 -14.66
C ARG A 31 -12.32 -14.27 -14.41
N SER A 32 -12.54 -13.04 -14.85
CA SER A 32 -11.67 -11.90 -14.59
C SER A 32 -11.62 -11.58 -13.09
N GLN A 33 -12.75 -11.62 -12.39
CA GLN A 33 -12.80 -11.44 -10.94
C GLN A 33 -11.97 -12.50 -10.20
N ASP A 34 -12.09 -13.78 -10.58
CA ASP A 34 -11.31 -14.84 -9.95
C ASP A 34 -9.82 -14.72 -10.21
N GLN A 35 -9.41 -14.34 -11.44
CA GLN A 35 -8.01 -14.06 -11.76
C GLN A 35 -7.45 -12.91 -10.94
N LEU A 36 -8.20 -11.81 -10.82
CA LEU A 36 -7.81 -10.64 -10.04
C LEU A 36 -7.69 -10.98 -8.56
N ARG A 37 -8.68 -11.68 -8.00
CA ARG A 37 -8.70 -12.10 -6.59
C ARG A 37 -7.50 -12.96 -6.24
N ASN A 38 -7.19 -13.99 -7.04
CA ASN A 38 -6.06 -14.88 -6.82
C ASN A 38 -4.71 -14.15 -6.80
N LYS A 39 -4.65 -12.99 -7.48
CA LYS A 39 -3.46 -12.13 -7.53
C LYS A 39 -3.50 -10.96 -6.53
N GLY A 40 -4.56 -10.89 -5.73
CA GLY A 40 -4.76 -9.88 -4.72
C GLY A 40 -5.07 -8.48 -5.27
N TYR A 41 -5.72 -8.38 -6.43
CA TYR A 41 -6.31 -7.14 -6.94
C TYR A 41 -7.78 -7.05 -6.56
N GLY A 42 -8.30 -5.84 -6.41
CA GLY A 42 -9.70 -5.54 -6.19
C GLY A 42 -10.30 -6.14 -4.93
N ASP A 43 -11.49 -5.70 -4.62
CA ASP A 43 -12.27 -6.20 -3.50
C ASP A 43 -13.74 -6.35 -3.89
N LYS A 44 -14.43 -7.23 -3.18
CA LYS A 44 -15.86 -7.45 -3.37
C LYS A 44 -16.62 -6.53 -2.41
N GLU A 45 -17.46 -5.66 -2.97
CA GLU A 45 -18.42 -4.86 -2.21
C GLU A 45 -19.82 -5.36 -2.54
N ASP A 46 -20.51 -5.89 -1.55
CA ASP A 46 -21.82 -6.54 -1.69
C ASP A 46 -21.83 -7.65 -2.78
N LYS A 47 -22.45 -7.34 -3.94
CA LYS A 47 -22.55 -8.25 -5.09
C LYS A 47 -21.56 -7.93 -6.19
N ASP A 48 -20.93 -6.78 -6.14
CA ASP A 48 -20.06 -6.24 -7.18
C ASP A 48 -18.60 -6.40 -6.81
N TYR A 49 -17.74 -6.39 -7.83
CA TYR A 49 -16.29 -6.48 -7.69
C TYR A 49 -15.65 -5.24 -8.27
N PHE A 50 -14.83 -4.55 -7.46
CA PHE A 50 -14.22 -3.29 -7.84
C PHE A 50 -12.69 -3.36 -7.74
N LEU A 51 -12.04 -2.67 -8.65
CA LEU A 51 -10.64 -2.29 -8.54
C LEU A 51 -10.56 -0.86 -8.03
N GLU A 52 -9.63 -0.62 -7.13
CA GLU A 52 -9.23 0.72 -6.77
C GLU A 52 -8.59 1.45 -7.94
N THR A 53 -8.67 2.76 -7.95
CA THR A 53 -8.15 3.60 -9.05
C THR A 53 -6.65 3.36 -9.29
N TYR A 54 -5.83 3.23 -8.23
CA TYR A 54 -4.40 2.94 -8.36
C TYR A 54 -4.12 1.53 -8.91
N GLU A 55 -5.00 0.56 -8.63
CA GLU A 55 -4.93 -0.79 -9.20
C GLU A 55 -5.26 -0.77 -10.69
N ALA A 56 -6.30 -0.04 -11.06
CA ALA A 56 -6.69 0.13 -12.47
C ALA A 56 -5.61 0.85 -13.28
N LEU A 57 -5.02 1.92 -12.74
CA LEU A 57 -3.87 2.61 -13.35
C LEU A 57 -2.71 1.63 -13.58
N TYR A 58 -2.41 0.77 -12.62
CA TYR A 58 -1.35 -0.22 -12.77
C TYR A 58 -1.67 -1.27 -13.85
N LEU A 59 -2.90 -1.78 -13.88
CA LEU A 59 -3.32 -2.74 -14.91
C LEU A 59 -3.40 -2.13 -16.33
N LEU A 60 -3.76 -0.83 -16.45
CA LEU A 60 -3.65 -0.09 -17.71
C LEU A 60 -2.18 0.06 -18.14
N TYR A 61 -1.29 0.41 -17.21
CA TYR A 61 0.16 0.47 -17.47
C TYR A 61 0.69 -0.87 -18.00
N LEU A 62 0.25 -2.00 -17.42
CA LEU A 62 0.59 -3.36 -17.87
C LEU A 62 -0.15 -3.79 -19.15
N LYS A 63 -1.05 -2.97 -19.69
CA LYS A 63 -1.92 -3.31 -20.84
C LYS A 63 -2.79 -4.55 -20.58
N LYS A 64 -3.25 -4.72 -19.35
CA LYS A 64 -4.09 -5.85 -18.91
C LYS A 64 -5.53 -5.46 -18.61
N LEU A 65 -5.86 -4.18 -18.65
CA LEU A 65 -7.20 -3.64 -18.44
C LEU A 65 -7.63 -2.76 -19.60
N VAL A 66 -8.92 -2.85 -19.96
CA VAL A 66 -9.61 -1.92 -20.85
C VAL A 66 -10.86 -1.43 -20.15
N ILE A 67 -11.07 -0.10 -20.12
CA ILE A 67 -12.27 0.52 -19.54
C ILE A 67 -13.23 0.87 -20.66
N LYS A 68 -14.47 0.35 -20.58
CA LYS A 68 -15.45 0.41 -21.69
C LYS A 68 -16.33 1.66 -21.69
N ASN A 69 -16.27 2.48 -20.67
CA ASN A 69 -17.11 3.67 -20.54
C ASN A 69 -16.30 4.91 -20.11
N GLY A 70 -16.97 6.07 -20.13
CA GLY A 70 -16.40 7.31 -19.60
C GLY A 70 -15.34 7.97 -20.48
N GLY A 71 -15.11 7.49 -21.71
CA GLY A 71 -14.07 8.04 -22.59
C GLY A 71 -12.66 7.82 -22.04
N ILE A 72 -12.46 6.70 -21.31
CA ILE A 72 -11.17 6.31 -20.74
C ILE A 72 -10.51 5.32 -21.66
N ASP A 73 -9.60 5.81 -22.49
CA ASP A 73 -8.95 4.99 -23.52
C ASP A 73 -7.55 4.52 -23.07
N ASP A 74 -6.94 5.23 -22.13
CA ASP A 74 -5.57 4.96 -21.70
C ASP A 74 -5.30 5.35 -20.23
N PHE A 75 -4.06 5.14 -19.80
CA PHE A 75 -3.56 5.52 -18.48
C PHE A 75 -3.74 7.02 -18.19
N GLY A 76 -3.44 7.89 -19.18
CA GLY A 76 -3.47 9.35 -18.99
C GLY A 76 -4.88 9.88 -18.80
N SER A 77 -5.87 9.34 -19.52
CA SER A 77 -7.27 9.71 -19.39
C SER A 77 -7.84 9.30 -18.03
N LEU A 78 -7.53 8.09 -17.52
CA LEU A 78 -7.92 7.68 -16.19
C LEU A 78 -7.26 8.55 -15.12
N LEU A 79 -5.94 8.79 -15.23
CA LEU A 79 -5.21 9.62 -14.27
C LEU A 79 -5.78 11.03 -14.19
N LYS A 80 -6.07 11.64 -15.34
CA LYS A 80 -6.69 12.99 -15.39
C LYS A 80 -8.05 13.02 -14.70
N GLN A 81 -8.84 11.97 -14.83
CA GLN A 81 -10.13 11.87 -14.15
C GLN A 81 -9.94 11.65 -12.64
N ALA A 82 -9.05 10.77 -12.25
CA ALA A 82 -8.76 10.43 -10.85
C ALA A 82 -8.24 11.63 -10.05
N LEU A 83 -7.39 12.47 -10.64
CA LEU A 83 -6.88 13.70 -10.02
C LEU A 83 -7.96 14.72 -9.64
N LYS A 84 -9.16 14.63 -10.22
CA LYS A 84 -10.29 15.47 -9.81
C LYS A 84 -10.91 15.04 -8.48
N HIS A 85 -10.68 13.79 -8.07
CA HIS A 85 -11.25 13.18 -6.87
C HIS A 85 -10.22 12.97 -5.76
N ASP A 86 -8.97 12.66 -6.12
CA ASP A 86 -7.88 12.39 -5.20
C ASP A 86 -6.58 13.05 -5.68
N ASN A 87 -6.15 14.10 -4.98
CA ASN A 87 -4.91 14.81 -5.29
C ASN A 87 -3.65 13.97 -5.01
N GLU A 88 -3.76 12.93 -4.19
CA GLU A 88 -2.66 12.05 -3.79
C GLU A 88 -2.56 10.80 -4.66
N ILE A 89 -3.45 10.62 -5.63
CA ILE A 89 -3.52 9.42 -6.47
C ILE A 89 -2.20 9.10 -7.17
N VAL A 90 -1.43 10.10 -7.59
CA VAL A 90 -0.12 9.90 -8.23
C VAL A 90 0.85 9.26 -7.23
N THR A 91 0.92 9.79 -6.01
CA THR A 91 1.78 9.27 -4.93
C THR A 91 1.39 7.83 -4.59
N LYS A 92 0.10 7.57 -4.38
CA LYS A 92 -0.43 6.22 -4.13
C LYS A 92 -0.11 5.26 -5.28
N TYR A 93 -0.31 5.69 -6.52
CA TYR A 93 0.00 4.88 -7.70
C TYR A 93 1.49 4.51 -7.79
N LEU A 94 2.39 5.47 -7.56
CA LEU A 94 3.83 5.23 -7.63
C LEU A 94 4.29 4.23 -6.58
N VAL A 95 3.82 4.38 -5.34
CA VAL A 95 4.09 3.43 -4.25
C VAL A 95 3.48 2.06 -4.56
N TYR A 96 2.22 2.03 -5.01
CA TYR A 96 1.55 0.79 -5.40
C TYR A 96 2.33 0.05 -6.49
N ARG A 97 2.71 0.74 -7.56
CA ARG A 97 3.49 0.20 -8.68
C ARG A 97 4.81 -0.40 -8.19
N ASP A 98 5.57 0.34 -7.36
CA ASP A 98 6.87 -0.13 -6.87
C ASP A 98 6.73 -1.38 -6.00
N LEU A 99 5.76 -1.41 -5.07
CA LEU A 99 5.50 -2.58 -4.23
C LEU A 99 5.05 -3.79 -5.04
N ARG A 100 4.14 -3.59 -6.01
CA ARG A 100 3.67 -4.67 -6.90
C ARG A 100 4.80 -5.21 -7.77
N SER A 101 5.66 -4.35 -8.30
CA SER A 101 6.82 -4.76 -9.10
C SER A 101 7.81 -5.63 -8.33
N ARG A 102 7.87 -5.46 -7.01
CA ARG A 102 8.67 -6.30 -6.10
C ARG A 102 7.97 -7.59 -5.68
N GLY A 103 6.72 -7.81 -6.13
CA GLY A 103 5.94 -9.04 -5.86
C GLY A 103 5.16 -9.03 -4.56
N TYR A 104 5.01 -7.88 -3.90
CA TYR A 104 4.10 -7.75 -2.77
C TYR A 104 2.65 -7.68 -3.23
N VAL A 105 1.72 -8.17 -2.40
CA VAL A 105 0.31 -7.88 -2.56
C VAL A 105 -0.05 -6.67 -1.72
N VAL A 106 -0.66 -5.69 -2.35
CA VAL A 106 -1.00 -4.38 -1.77
C VAL A 106 -2.49 -4.22 -1.79
N LYS A 107 -3.07 -3.92 -0.65
CA LYS A 107 -4.50 -3.66 -0.46
C LYS A 107 -4.71 -2.32 0.20
N GLU A 108 -5.89 -1.76 0.08
CA GLU A 108 -6.26 -0.53 0.78
C GLU A 108 -6.02 -0.63 2.29
N GLY A 109 -5.60 0.45 2.91
CA GLY A 109 -5.39 0.55 4.35
C GLY A 109 -6.71 0.38 5.12
N PHE A 110 -6.62 0.06 6.42
CA PHE A 110 -7.78 -0.12 7.28
C PHE A 110 -7.84 0.91 8.41
N GLY A 111 -7.74 2.17 8.08
CA GLY A 111 -7.76 3.25 9.06
C GLY A 111 -6.38 3.74 9.49
N PHE A 112 -6.32 4.53 10.56
CA PHE A 112 -5.09 5.15 11.08
C PHE A 112 -4.36 6.05 10.08
N GLY A 113 -5.08 6.59 9.07
CA GLY A 113 -4.49 7.41 8.01
C GLY A 113 -3.48 6.67 7.11
N ALA A 114 -3.47 5.35 7.17
CA ALA A 114 -2.60 4.54 6.33
C ALA A 114 -3.25 4.27 4.97
N ASP A 115 -2.46 4.39 3.91
CA ASP A 115 -2.93 4.19 2.54
C ASP A 115 -2.99 2.71 2.17
N PHE A 116 -1.98 1.92 2.60
CA PHE A 116 -1.87 0.52 2.22
C PHE A 116 -1.59 -0.43 3.37
N ARG A 117 -2.11 -1.64 3.25
CA ARG A 117 -1.67 -2.84 3.95
C ARG A 117 -0.97 -3.76 2.96
N VAL A 118 0.21 -4.24 3.33
CA VAL A 118 1.09 -4.97 2.41
C VAL A 118 1.40 -6.35 2.95
N TYR A 119 1.22 -7.34 2.07
CA TYR A 119 1.45 -8.75 2.33
C TYR A 119 2.73 -9.21 1.64
N GLU A 120 3.49 -10.05 2.31
CA GLU A 120 4.69 -10.65 1.71
C GLU A 120 4.33 -11.56 0.53
N ARG A 121 5.28 -11.73 -0.38
CA ARG A 121 5.17 -12.61 -1.53
C ARG A 121 4.70 -14.01 -1.11
N GLY A 122 3.64 -14.53 -1.75
CA GLY A 122 3.04 -15.82 -1.42
C GLY A 122 2.34 -15.90 -0.06
N GLY A 123 2.23 -14.77 0.66
CA GLY A 123 1.58 -14.70 1.96
C GLY A 123 0.13 -14.24 1.93
N TYR A 124 -0.34 -13.70 0.82
CA TYR A 124 -1.74 -13.27 0.65
C TYR A 124 -2.66 -14.48 0.84
N GLU A 125 -3.82 -14.32 1.46
CA GLU A 125 -4.77 -15.36 1.88
C GLU A 125 -4.31 -16.28 3.04
N LYS A 126 -3.01 -16.50 3.22
CA LYS A 126 -2.47 -17.40 4.24
C LYS A 126 -1.99 -16.69 5.50
N LYS A 127 -1.57 -15.45 5.37
CA LYS A 127 -0.97 -14.66 6.46
C LYS A 127 -1.62 -13.28 6.55
N ARG A 128 -1.51 -12.68 7.74
CA ARG A 128 -1.92 -11.29 7.94
C ARG A 128 -0.93 -10.33 7.26
N ALA A 129 -1.41 -9.15 6.86
CA ALA A 129 -0.54 -8.08 6.36
C ALA A 129 0.58 -7.78 7.36
N LYS A 130 1.81 -7.72 6.89
CA LYS A 130 3.00 -7.49 7.71
C LYS A 130 3.33 -6.01 7.85
N PHE A 131 3.06 -5.23 6.80
CA PHE A 131 3.38 -3.82 6.74
C PHE A 131 2.12 -2.99 6.57
N VAL A 132 2.14 -1.81 7.18
CA VAL A 132 1.15 -0.74 7.02
C VAL A 132 1.90 0.46 6.47
N VAL A 133 1.49 0.98 5.32
CA VAL A 133 2.26 1.96 4.56
C VAL A 133 1.52 3.28 4.46
N PHE A 134 2.22 4.35 4.75
CA PHE A 134 1.82 5.74 4.52
C PHE A 134 2.52 6.22 3.25
N CYS A 135 1.75 6.67 2.27
CA CYS A 135 2.25 7.24 1.03
C CYS A 135 2.48 8.74 1.23
N ILE A 136 3.73 9.18 1.13
CA ILE A 136 4.11 10.56 1.42
C ILE A 136 4.81 11.14 0.19
N ASN A 137 4.33 12.28 -0.30
CA ASN A 137 5.09 13.06 -1.28
C ASN A 137 6.12 13.92 -0.55
N GLU A 138 7.36 14.02 -1.03
CA GLU A 138 8.43 14.79 -0.37
C GLU A 138 8.09 16.27 -0.15
N GLY A 139 7.18 16.82 -0.96
CA GLY A 139 6.78 18.23 -0.90
C GLY A 139 5.70 18.55 0.13
N ILE A 140 5.14 17.56 0.85
CA ILE A 140 4.06 17.79 1.81
C ILE A 140 4.56 17.81 3.26
N ASN A 141 3.85 18.56 4.12
CA ASN A 141 4.10 18.58 5.55
C ASN A 141 3.30 17.49 6.26
N VAL A 142 3.94 16.67 7.06
CA VAL A 142 3.31 15.63 7.87
C VAL A 142 3.25 16.06 9.33
N LYS A 143 2.08 15.94 9.97
CA LYS A 143 1.91 16.20 11.40
C LYS A 143 2.50 15.05 12.21
N VAL A 144 3.69 15.27 12.77
CA VAL A 144 4.44 14.23 13.51
C VAL A 144 3.65 13.65 14.70
N GLY A 145 2.85 14.47 15.42
CA GLY A 145 2.06 13.99 16.56
C GLY A 145 1.00 12.95 16.15
N GLU A 146 0.31 13.18 15.04
CA GLU A 146 -0.68 12.24 14.50
C GLU A 146 -0.01 10.97 13.97
N LEU A 147 1.06 11.14 13.19
CA LEU A 147 1.85 10.02 12.68
C LEU A 147 2.39 9.13 13.82
N SER A 148 2.95 9.74 14.87
CA SER A 148 3.47 9.01 16.04
C SER A 148 2.38 8.21 16.77
N LYS A 149 1.17 8.76 16.90
CA LYS A 149 0.02 8.03 17.45
C LYS A 149 -0.32 6.82 16.59
N ASN A 150 -0.44 7.01 15.28
CA ASN A 150 -0.79 5.95 14.33
C ASN A 150 0.28 4.84 14.31
N VAL A 151 1.57 5.20 14.33
CA VAL A 151 2.68 4.24 14.41
C VAL A 151 2.57 3.37 15.66
N ARG A 152 2.25 3.96 16.83
CA ARG A 152 2.08 3.21 18.08
C ARG A 152 0.93 2.20 18.00
N GLU A 153 -0.18 2.58 17.41
CA GLU A 153 -1.34 1.70 17.24
C GLU A 153 -0.99 0.54 16.30
N ILE A 154 -0.27 0.81 15.20
CA ILE A 154 0.19 -0.22 14.26
C ILE A 154 1.16 -1.20 14.92
N GLU A 155 2.10 -0.71 15.73
CA GLU A 155 3.03 -1.56 16.49
C GLU A 155 2.29 -2.44 17.52
N THR A 156 1.25 -1.91 18.17
CA THR A 156 0.42 -2.70 19.10
C THR A 156 -0.30 -3.86 18.41
N MET A 157 -0.64 -3.70 17.13
CA MET A 157 -1.20 -4.78 16.31
C MET A 157 -0.15 -5.78 15.81
N GLY A 158 1.12 -5.65 16.21
CA GLY A 158 2.22 -6.50 15.77
C GLY A 158 2.62 -6.30 14.30
N LYS A 159 2.37 -5.12 13.73
CA LYS A 159 2.69 -4.78 12.35
C LYS A 159 3.83 -3.76 12.29
N ASN A 160 4.46 -3.65 11.13
CA ASN A 160 5.48 -2.63 10.88
C ASN A 160 4.86 -1.44 10.16
N ALA A 161 5.02 -0.25 10.73
CA ALA A 161 4.67 1.00 10.08
C ALA A 161 5.81 1.44 9.14
N ILE A 162 5.45 1.81 7.91
CA ILE A 162 6.39 2.20 6.86
C ILE A 162 5.94 3.55 6.29
N ALA A 163 6.86 4.50 6.18
CA ALA A 163 6.68 5.68 5.33
C ALA A 163 7.29 5.38 3.96
N ALA A 164 6.48 5.43 2.91
CA ALA A 164 6.89 5.36 1.53
C ALA A 164 6.92 6.78 0.97
N VAL A 165 8.13 7.35 0.87
CA VAL A 165 8.34 8.72 0.43
C VAL A 165 8.61 8.73 -1.06
N VAL A 166 7.79 9.44 -1.82
CA VAL A 166 7.94 9.64 -3.25
C VAL A 166 8.70 10.93 -3.50
N GLU A 167 9.90 10.83 -4.07
CA GLU A 167 10.73 11.95 -4.44
C GLU A 167 10.29 12.59 -5.76
N ARG A 168 10.82 13.80 -6.07
CA ARG A 168 10.51 14.55 -7.30
C ARG A 168 10.72 13.78 -8.60
N ARG A 169 11.65 12.81 -8.60
CA ARG A 169 11.92 11.94 -9.76
C ARG A 169 10.96 10.77 -9.87
N GLY A 170 10.03 10.63 -8.90
CA GLY A 170 9.09 9.51 -8.84
C GLY A 170 9.70 8.21 -8.30
N GLU A 171 10.88 8.28 -7.68
CA GLU A 171 11.48 7.19 -6.94
C GLU A 171 10.82 7.06 -5.56
N VAL A 172 10.72 5.84 -5.05
CA VAL A 172 10.09 5.55 -3.76
C VAL A 172 11.13 5.07 -2.77
N ILE A 173 11.29 5.80 -1.66
CA ILE A 173 12.17 5.44 -0.56
C ILE A 173 11.33 5.01 0.63
N TYR A 174 11.68 3.85 1.22
CA TYR A 174 10.94 3.27 2.33
C TYR A 174 11.67 3.47 3.65
N TYR A 175 11.00 4.08 4.62
CA TYR A 175 11.48 4.25 5.98
C TYR A 175 10.62 3.44 6.94
N LYS A 176 11.26 2.61 7.77
CA LYS A 176 10.58 1.97 8.88
C LYS A 176 10.36 2.98 9.99
N LEU A 177 9.11 3.14 10.43
CA LEU A 177 8.73 3.99 11.53
C LEU A 177 8.58 3.15 12.80
N THR A 178 9.18 3.62 13.90
CA THR A 178 9.10 2.95 15.19
C THR A 178 9.21 3.96 16.33
N ASN A 179 8.53 3.68 17.43
CA ASN A 179 8.67 4.46 18.65
C ASN A 179 9.86 3.93 19.47
N MET A 180 10.86 4.77 19.69
CA MET A 180 12.01 4.43 20.52
C MET A 180 11.88 5.10 21.89
N LYS A 181 12.12 4.34 22.95
CA LYS A 181 12.25 4.85 24.30
C LYS A 181 13.70 4.69 24.74
N PHE A 182 14.30 5.77 25.21
CA PHE A 182 15.57 5.68 25.93
C PHE A 182 15.29 5.13 27.31
N ASN A 183 15.95 4.02 27.69
CA ASN A 183 15.86 3.52 29.06
C ASN A 183 16.55 4.51 29.97
N GLU A 184 15.84 5.03 30.99
CA GLU A 184 16.47 5.66 32.09
C GLU A 184 17.31 4.59 32.77
N ASN A 185 18.64 4.82 32.89
CA ASN A 185 19.55 3.93 33.58
C ASN A 185 19.00 3.72 35.00
N LYS A 186 18.62 2.49 35.37
CA LYS A 186 18.44 2.11 36.75
C LYS A 186 19.75 2.43 37.42
N LYS A 187 19.78 3.45 38.33
CA LYS A 187 20.88 3.64 39.29
C LYS A 187 21.05 2.32 39.99
N GLN A 188 22.17 1.66 39.73
CA GLN A 188 22.61 0.55 40.56
C GLN A 188 22.82 1.12 41.98
N GLU A 189 21.90 0.86 42.88
CA GLU A 189 22.15 1.00 44.30
C GLU A 189 23.22 0.00 44.68
N THR A 190 24.46 0.48 44.73
CA THR A 190 25.58 -0.26 45.29
C THR A 190 25.37 -0.24 46.80
N THR A 191 24.75 -1.28 47.32
CA THR A 191 24.70 -1.53 48.78
C THR A 191 26.09 -1.93 49.22
N LEU A 192 26.86 -0.98 49.79
CA LEU A 192 28.11 -1.23 50.46
C LEU A 192 27.78 -1.91 51.80
N THR A 193 27.90 -3.22 51.83
CA THR A 193 27.88 -4.00 53.07
C THR A 193 29.24 -3.83 53.76
N LEU A 194 29.30 -2.96 54.75
CA LEU A 194 30.42 -2.91 55.68
C LEU A 194 30.42 -4.18 56.53
N GLN A 195 31.33 -5.09 56.28
CA GLN A 195 31.67 -6.17 57.19
C GLN A 195 32.59 -5.60 58.28
N GLU A 196 32.05 -5.42 59.46
CA GLU A 196 32.84 -5.21 60.67
C GLU A 196 33.60 -6.51 61.03
N ARG A 197 34.91 -6.46 60.99
CA ARG A 197 35.76 -7.49 61.57
C ARG A 197 35.91 -7.25 63.07
N LYS A 198 35.47 -8.21 63.80
CA LYS A 198 35.94 -8.44 65.18
C LYS A 198 37.19 -9.32 65.18
#